data_25668e4ea3856b5579a615baea474cb3
#
_entry.id   25668e4ea3856b5579a615baea474cb3
#
_cell.length_a   1.000
_cell.length_b   1.000
_cell.length_c   1.000
_cell.angle_alpha   90.00
_cell.angle_beta   90.00
_cell.angle_gamma   90.00
#
_symmetry.space_group_name_H-M   'P 1'
#
loop_
_entity.id
_entity.type
_entity.pdbx_description
1 polymer ?
#
loop_
_entity_poly.entity_id
_entity_poly.type
_entity_poly.pdbx_seq_one_letter_code
_entity_poly.pdbx_strand_id
1 'polypeptide(L)'
;MCKEKIQYIEFEDFVNNTGVKESTIKRRYKKIPGVIKTKKGFRVISGTRYPYNIGNTKLENSASKRFTLLKAISKYQYISHKELRLEPQQFVDMLRDLLSAGLIQRNNLCNTYGANAYDCTQLGDEFINRTDKAAKNELINTIATAVGTFTVTVLSQVFDSAA
;
A
#
# COMPACT_ATOMS: atom_id res chain seq x y z
N MET A 1 -13.56 18.43 -9.07
CA MET A 1 -14.43 17.67 -8.14
C MET A 1 -15.00 16.48 -8.89
N CYS A 2 -14.62 15.26 -8.51
CA CYS A 2 -15.26 14.06 -9.06
C CYS A 2 -16.71 13.99 -8.58
N LYS A 3 -17.65 14.44 -9.41
CA LYS A 3 -19.08 14.10 -9.26
C LYS A 3 -19.30 12.70 -9.85
N GLU A 4 -18.68 11.68 -9.28
CA GLU A 4 -18.75 10.38 -9.89
C GLU A 4 -19.71 9.46 -9.18
N LYS A 5 -20.50 8.78 -9.96
CA LYS A 5 -21.27 7.61 -9.52
C LYS A 5 -20.27 6.59 -8.95
N ILE A 6 -20.50 6.16 -7.72
CA ILE A 6 -19.73 5.06 -7.13
C ILE A 6 -19.81 3.88 -8.09
N GLN A 7 -18.67 3.48 -8.61
CA GLN A 7 -18.55 2.30 -9.46
C GLN A 7 -18.43 1.07 -8.58
N TYR A 8 -19.13 0.02 -8.97
CA TYR A 8 -19.07 -1.27 -8.28
C TYR A 8 -18.51 -2.30 -9.24
N ILE A 9 -17.78 -3.26 -8.66
CA ILE A 9 -17.36 -4.49 -9.34
C ILE A 9 -18.16 -5.66 -8.78
N GLU A 10 -18.25 -6.74 -9.55
CA GLU A 10 -18.89 -7.96 -9.08
C GLU A 10 -18.11 -8.58 -7.93
N PHE A 11 -18.84 -9.15 -6.97
CA PHE A 11 -18.21 -9.74 -5.78
C PHE A 11 -17.31 -10.92 -6.16
N GLU A 12 -17.66 -11.69 -7.15
CA GLU A 12 -16.89 -12.81 -7.67
C GLU A 12 -15.54 -12.36 -8.25
N ASP A 13 -15.54 -11.25 -9.01
CA ASP A 13 -14.30 -10.67 -9.55
C ASP A 13 -13.37 -10.22 -8.42
N PHE A 14 -13.92 -9.61 -7.38
CA PHE A 14 -13.12 -9.24 -6.20
C PHE A 14 -12.52 -10.45 -5.50
N VAL A 15 -13.30 -11.52 -5.31
CA VAL A 15 -12.82 -12.78 -4.72
C VAL A 15 -11.66 -13.35 -5.54
N ASN A 16 -11.83 -13.43 -6.86
CA ASN A 16 -10.81 -13.95 -7.77
C ASN A 16 -9.53 -13.11 -7.74
N ASN A 17 -9.66 -11.78 -7.75
CA ASN A 17 -8.53 -10.86 -7.71
C ASN A 17 -7.72 -10.90 -6.41
N THR A 18 -8.39 -11.16 -5.28
CA THR A 18 -7.71 -11.27 -3.97
C THR A 18 -7.04 -12.62 -3.74
N GLY A 19 -7.47 -13.66 -4.43
CA GLY A 19 -7.05 -15.05 -4.17
C GLY A 19 -7.48 -15.58 -2.80
N VAL A 20 -8.34 -14.88 -2.08
CA VAL A 20 -8.84 -15.26 -0.75
C VAL A 20 -10.16 -16.02 -0.89
N LYS A 21 -10.33 -17.09 -0.12
CA LYS A 21 -11.58 -17.86 -0.14
C LYS A 21 -12.81 -16.98 0.11
N GLU A 22 -13.81 -17.12 -0.72
CA GLU A 22 -15.07 -16.38 -0.66
C GLU A 22 -15.71 -16.39 0.74
N SER A 23 -15.75 -17.55 1.39
CA SER A 23 -16.26 -17.71 2.75
C SER A 23 -15.51 -16.85 3.78
N THR A 24 -14.21 -16.67 3.60
CA THR A 24 -13.38 -15.81 4.46
C THR A 24 -13.74 -14.35 4.25
N ILE A 25 -13.91 -13.91 3.01
CA ILE A 25 -14.32 -12.54 2.67
C ILE A 25 -15.70 -12.25 3.24
N LYS A 26 -16.67 -13.15 3.02
CA LYS A 26 -18.04 -13.04 3.57
C LYS A 26 -18.07 -12.94 5.09
N ARG A 27 -17.19 -13.65 5.78
CA ARG A 27 -17.09 -13.58 7.25
C ARG A 27 -16.45 -12.28 7.74
N ARG A 28 -15.51 -11.73 6.97
CA ARG A 28 -14.71 -10.56 7.35
C ARG A 28 -15.13 -9.26 6.67
N TYR A 29 -16.23 -9.22 5.93
CA TYR A 29 -16.60 -8.07 5.10
C TYR A 29 -16.62 -6.73 5.83
N LYS A 30 -17.00 -6.72 7.12
CA LYS A 30 -17.00 -5.50 7.95
C LYS A 30 -15.61 -4.89 8.16
N LYS A 31 -14.54 -5.69 7.97
CA LYS A 31 -13.15 -5.26 8.10
C LYS A 31 -12.52 -4.91 6.74
N ILE A 32 -13.27 -5.02 5.66
CA ILE A 32 -12.81 -4.74 4.31
C ILE A 32 -13.53 -3.48 3.84
N PRO A 33 -12.87 -2.30 3.90
CA PRO A 33 -13.47 -1.06 3.44
C PRO A 33 -13.84 -1.17 1.96
N GLY A 34 -15.08 -0.85 1.62
CA GLY A 34 -15.59 -0.96 0.25
C GLY A 34 -16.40 -2.22 -0.05
N VAL A 35 -16.43 -3.22 0.84
CA VAL A 35 -17.33 -4.39 0.72
C VAL A 35 -18.61 -4.13 1.52
N ILE A 36 -19.74 -4.11 0.85
CA ILE A 36 -21.05 -3.78 1.42
C ILE A 36 -21.97 -4.99 1.31
N LYS A 37 -22.56 -5.40 2.43
CA LYS A 37 -23.62 -6.43 2.43
C LYS A 37 -24.96 -5.79 2.09
N THR A 38 -25.66 -6.35 1.12
CA THR A 38 -27.00 -5.94 0.69
C THR A 38 -28.01 -7.07 0.87
N LYS A 39 -29.29 -6.78 0.67
CA LYS A 39 -30.35 -7.83 0.71
C LYS A 39 -30.15 -8.90 -0.38
N LYS A 40 -29.50 -8.54 -1.50
CA LYS A 40 -29.27 -9.45 -2.65
C LYS A 40 -27.88 -10.10 -2.66
N GLY A 41 -27.04 -9.85 -1.64
CA GLY A 41 -25.68 -10.38 -1.58
C GLY A 41 -24.65 -9.32 -1.19
N PHE A 42 -23.47 -9.36 -1.79
CA PHE A 42 -22.40 -8.40 -1.54
C PHE A 42 -22.17 -7.50 -2.75
N ARG A 43 -21.85 -6.24 -2.51
CA ARG A 43 -21.35 -5.29 -3.50
C ARG A 43 -19.98 -4.82 -3.11
N VAL A 44 -19.13 -4.58 -4.08
CA VAL A 44 -17.76 -4.13 -3.86
C VAL A 44 -17.53 -2.83 -4.63
N ILE A 45 -17.06 -1.81 -3.94
CA ILE A 45 -16.69 -0.54 -4.58
C ILE A 45 -15.43 -0.78 -5.41
N SER A 46 -15.39 -0.25 -6.64
CA SER A 46 -14.19 -0.30 -7.48
C SER A 46 -12.97 0.26 -6.75
N GLY A 47 -11.84 -0.39 -6.86
CA GLY A 47 -10.61 -0.02 -6.15
C GLY A 47 -10.51 -0.54 -4.71
N THR A 48 -11.51 -1.29 -4.23
CA THR A 48 -11.43 -1.99 -2.93
C THR A 48 -10.29 -3.00 -2.93
N ARG A 49 -9.50 -2.98 -1.85
CA ARG A 49 -8.37 -3.88 -1.65
C ARG A 49 -8.59 -4.74 -0.40
N TYR A 50 -8.09 -5.96 -0.44
CA TYR A 50 -8.12 -6.83 0.74
C TYR A 50 -7.10 -6.35 1.78
N PRO A 51 -7.40 -6.41 3.09
CA PRO A 51 -6.51 -5.95 4.13
C PRO A 51 -5.16 -6.67 4.12
N TYR A 52 -4.09 -5.89 4.24
CA TYR A 52 -2.74 -6.41 4.37
C TYR A 52 -2.56 -7.13 5.70
N ASN A 53 -1.96 -8.30 5.66
CA ASN A 53 -1.64 -9.04 6.88
C ASN A 53 -0.25 -8.65 7.37
N ILE A 54 -0.20 -7.80 8.40
CA ILE A 54 1.06 -7.42 9.05
C ILE A 54 1.71 -8.61 9.74
N GLY A 55 0.91 -9.54 10.26
CA GLY A 55 1.42 -10.70 11.02
C GLY A 55 2.29 -10.27 12.19
N ASN A 56 3.48 -10.86 12.28
CA ASN A 56 4.50 -10.57 13.30
C ASN A 56 5.52 -9.53 12.83
N THR A 57 5.21 -8.72 11.80
CA THR A 57 6.12 -7.69 11.31
C THR A 57 6.41 -6.68 12.40
N LYS A 58 7.68 -6.49 12.71
CA LYS A 58 8.12 -5.50 13.67
C LYS A 58 8.06 -4.10 13.06
N LEU A 59 7.29 -3.23 13.68
CA LEU A 59 7.12 -1.83 13.28
C LEU A 59 7.88 -0.90 14.25
N GLU A 60 9.18 -1.11 14.37
CA GLU A 60 10.00 -0.46 15.41
C GLU A 60 10.30 1.01 15.11
N ASN A 61 10.44 1.36 13.84
CA ASN A 61 10.80 2.71 13.40
C ASN A 61 10.08 3.15 12.13
N SER A 62 10.26 4.41 11.76
CA SER A 62 9.64 4.99 10.56
C SER A 62 10.03 4.26 9.27
N ALA A 63 11.25 3.74 9.19
CA ALA A 63 11.72 3.02 8.02
C ALA A 63 10.99 1.69 7.84
N SER A 64 10.84 0.91 8.92
CA SER A 64 10.08 -0.35 8.87
C SER A 64 8.60 -0.13 8.53
N LYS A 65 8.02 0.95 9.02
CA LYS A 65 6.64 1.35 8.71
C LYS A 65 6.48 1.75 7.23
N ARG A 66 7.39 2.59 6.69
CA ARG A 66 7.40 2.96 5.25
C ARG A 66 7.56 1.74 4.36
N PHE A 67 8.45 0.84 4.70
CA PHE A 67 8.67 -0.38 3.93
C PHE A 67 7.45 -1.31 3.96
N THR A 68 6.79 -1.43 5.11
CA THR A 68 5.55 -2.19 5.24
C THR A 68 4.42 -1.56 4.42
N LEU A 69 4.32 -0.23 4.43
CA LEU A 69 3.37 0.52 3.62
C LEU A 69 3.61 0.28 2.11
N LEU A 70 4.87 0.39 1.66
CA LEU A 70 5.24 0.14 0.28
C LEU A 70 4.92 -1.30 -0.15
N LYS A 71 5.20 -2.29 0.69
CA LYS A 71 4.85 -3.69 0.44
C LYS A 71 3.34 -3.92 0.33
N ALA A 72 2.55 -3.27 1.18
CA ALA A 72 1.09 -3.37 1.11
C ALA A 72 0.57 -2.82 -0.22
N ILE A 73 1.10 -1.67 -0.66
CA ILE A 73 0.74 -1.04 -1.94
C ILE A 73 1.17 -1.94 -3.12
N SER A 74 2.39 -2.47 -3.10
CA SER A 74 2.91 -3.38 -4.14
C SER A 74 2.07 -4.66 -4.28
N LYS A 75 1.58 -5.19 -3.18
CA LYS A 75 0.69 -6.36 -3.16
C LYS A 75 -0.77 -6.04 -3.48
N TYR A 76 -1.06 -4.78 -3.79
CA TYR A 76 -2.43 -4.32 -4.02
C TYR A 76 -3.36 -4.64 -2.84
N GLN A 77 -2.90 -4.35 -1.62
CA GLN A 77 -3.62 -4.63 -0.37
C GLN A 77 -3.87 -3.35 0.42
N TYR A 78 -4.93 -3.35 1.23
CA TYR A 78 -5.31 -2.21 2.08
C TYR A 78 -4.50 -2.19 3.36
N ILE A 79 -4.00 -1.02 3.72
CA ILE A 79 -3.38 -0.74 5.02
C ILE A 79 -3.74 0.69 5.45
N SER A 80 -4.02 0.91 6.71
CA SER A 80 -4.31 2.22 7.27
C SER A 80 -3.25 2.67 8.29
N HIS A 81 -3.37 3.91 8.72
CA HIS A 81 -2.52 4.47 9.78
C HIS A 81 -2.58 3.66 11.08
N LYS A 82 -3.73 3.06 11.40
CA LYS A 82 -3.94 2.29 12.64
C LYS A 82 -3.09 1.03 12.68
N GLU A 83 -3.06 0.27 11.57
CA GLU A 83 -2.23 -0.93 11.46
C GLU A 83 -0.73 -0.59 11.57
N LEU A 84 -0.32 0.56 11.06
CA LEU A 84 1.07 1.03 11.14
C LEU A 84 1.39 1.73 12.48
N ARG A 85 0.41 1.88 13.37
CA ARG A 85 0.55 2.61 14.64
C ARG A 85 1.07 4.03 14.41
N LEU A 86 0.40 4.76 13.52
CA LEU A 86 0.71 6.13 13.14
C LEU A 86 -0.47 7.04 13.42
N GLU A 87 -0.18 8.31 13.68
CA GLU A 87 -1.19 9.35 13.58
C GLU A 87 -1.59 9.57 12.11
N PRO A 88 -2.83 10.02 11.83
CA PRO A 88 -3.28 10.22 10.45
C PRO A 88 -2.35 11.10 9.62
N GLN A 89 -1.82 12.17 10.20
CA GLN A 89 -0.90 13.09 9.51
C GLN A 89 0.43 12.40 9.15
N GLN A 90 0.99 11.64 10.08
CA GLN A 90 2.23 10.89 9.84
C GLN A 90 2.07 9.86 8.70
N PHE A 91 0.90 9.25 8.59
CA PHE A 91 0.58 8.34 7.50
C PHE A 91 0.53 9.05 6.15
N VAL A 92 -0.10 10.23 6.09
CA VAL A 92 -0.13 11.06 4.89
C VAL A 92 1.28 11.51 4.50
N ASP A 93 2.10 11.89 5.46
CA ASP A 93 3.49 12.30 5.23
C ASP A 93 4.33 11.14 4.67
N MET A 94 4.13 9.91 5.18
CA MET A 94 4.80 8.73 4.62
C MET A 94 4.37 8.42 3.19
N LEU A 95 3.09 8.56 2.85
CA LEU A 95 2.62 8.43 1.47
C LEU A 95 3.26 9.49 0.56
N ARG A 96 3.38 10.71 1.05
CA ARG A 96 4.03 11.80 0.31
C ARG A 96 5.52 11.54 0.09
N ASP A 97 6.21 11.00 1.09
CA ASP A 97 7.61 10.62 0.99
C ASP A 97 7.82 9.56 -0.09
N LEU A 98 7.01 8.50 -0.08
CA LEU A 98 7.06 7.43 -1.08
C LEU A 98 6.72 7.92 -2.49
N LEU A 99 5.76 8.84 -2.61
CA LEU A 99 5.40 9.47 -3.88
C LEU A 99 6.53 10.34 -4.41
N SER A 100 7.15 11.15 -3.56
CA SER A 100 8.28 12.02 -3.91
C SER A 100 9.52 11.22 -4.32
N ALA A 101 9.69 10.03 -3.73
CA ALA A 101 10.75 9.09 -4.11
C ALA A 101 10.47 8.35 -5.42
N GLY A 102 9.29 8.49 -6.01
CA GLY A 102 8.89 7.78 -7.21
C GLY A 102 8.61 6.29 -7.01
N LEU A 103 8.48 5.82 -5.75
CA LEU A 103 8.22 4.42 -5.42
C LEU A 103 6.74 4.05 -5.58
N ILE A 104 5.87 5.04 -5.46
CA ILE A 104 4.43 4.92 -5.70
C ILE A 104 3.95 6.03 -6.63
N GLN A 105 2.81 5.83 -7.26
CA GLN A 105 2.14 6.83 -8.09
C GLN A 105 0.65 6.86 -7.76
N ARG A 106 -0.02 7.99 -7.99
CA ARG A 106 -1.47 8.08 -7.85
C ARG A 106 -2.15 7.22 -8.90
N ASN A 107 -3.16 6.47 -8.49
CA ASN A 107 -4.05 5.80 -9.44
C ASN A 107 -5.18 6.75 -9.87
N ASN A 108 -5.88 6.36 -10.93
CA ASN A 108 -6.96 7.14 -11.53
C ASN A 108 -8.34 6.85 -10.93
N LEU A 109 -8.40 6.09 -9.81
CA LEU A 109 -9.66 5.70 -9.20
C LEU A 109 -10.13 6.78 -8.23
N CYS A 110 -11.23 7.45 -8.55
CA CYS A 110 -11.75 8.58 -7.77
C CYS A 110 -12.32 8.20 -6.39
N ASN A 111 -12.70 6.94 -6.20
CA ASN A 111 -13.33 6.46 -4.97
C ASN A 111 -12.36 5.82 -3.97
N THR A 112 -11.05 6.06 -4.12
CA THR A 112 -10.02 5.47 -3.27
C THR A 112 -9.39 6.50 -2.35
N TYR A 113 -9.06 6.08 -1.13
CA TYR A 113 -8.48 6.91 -0.08
C TYR A 113 -7.26 6.25 0.54
N GLY A 114 -6.41 7.07 1.15
CA GLY A 114 -5.21 6.60 1.83
C GLY A 114 -4.31 5.80 0.89
N ALA A 115 -3.81 4.67 1.35
CA ALA A 115 -2.94 3.81 0.55
C ALA A 115 -3.60 3.29 -0.74
N ASN A 116 -4.93 3.16 -0.76
CA ASN A 116 -5.66 2.69 -1.94
C ASN A 116 -5.65 3.67 -3.12
N ALA A 117 -5.32 4.93 -2.87
CA ALA A 117 -5.18 5.95 -3.91
C ALA A 117 -3.86 5.86 -4.69
N TYR A 118 -3.03 4.87 -4.39
CA TYR A 118 -1.71 4.72 -4.97
C TYR A 118 -1.46 3.30 -5.47
N ASP A 119 -0.66 3.22 -6.52
CA ASP A 119 -0.11 1.99 -7.05
C ASP A 119 1.41 2.01 -6.92
N CYS A 120 2.02 0.83 -6.78
CA CYS A 120 3.47 0.71 -6.78
C CYS A 120 4.01 0.98 -8.18
N THR A 121 5.12 1.70 -8.27
CA THR A 121 5.83 1.87 -9.53
C THR A 121 6.75 0.69 -9.78
N GLN A 122 7.26 0.56 -11.01
CA GLN A 122 8.31 -0.42 -11.31
C GLN A 122 9.52 -0.23 -10.39
N LEU A 123 9.92 1.02 -10.14
CA LEU A 123 11.01 1.34 -9.22
C LEU A 123 10.71 0.85 -7.79
N GLY A 124 9.48 1.01 -7.32
CA GLY A 124 9.05 0.51 -6.01
C GLY A 124 9.10 -1.00 -5.90
N ASP A 125 8.67 -1.72 -6.93
CA ASP A 125 8.73 -3.19 -6.98
C ASP A 125 10.17 -3.69 -7.05
N GLU A 126 11.01 -3.05 -7.85
CA GLU A 126 12.45 -3.35 -7.92
C GLU A 126 13.13 -3.12 -6.57
N PHE A 127 12.78 -2.02 -5.90
CA PHE A 127 13.28 -1.72 -4.57
C PHE A 127 12.93 -2.82 -3.55
N ILE A 128 11.70 -3.32 -3.56
CA ILE A 128 11.27 -4.40 -2.67
C ILE A 128 12.00 -5.71 -2.99
N ASN A 129 12.21 -6.02 -4.26
CA ASN A 129 12.68 -7.32 -4.72
C ASN A 129 14.20 -7.47 -4.71
N ARG A 130 14.95 -6.37 -4.93
CA ARG A 130 16.42 -6.41 -4.98
C ARG A 130 17.11 -6.38 -3.63
N THR A 131 16.42 -6.06 -2.56
CA THR A 131 17.02 -5.96 -1.24
C THR A 131 17.22 -7.33 -0.62
N ASP A 132 18.47 -7.77 -0.53
CA ASP A 132 18.83 -8.81 0.40
C ASP A 132 18.67 -8.31 1.86
N LYS A 133 18.82 -9.20 2.84
CA LYS A 133 18.50 -8.88 4.22
C LYS A 133 19.44 -7.83 4.85
N ALA A 134 20.67 -7.71 4.38
CA ALA A 134 21.68 -6.74 4.87
C ALA A 134 21.50 -5.38 4.16
N ALA A 135 21.39 -5.38 2.85
CA ALA A 135 21.08 -4.19 2.04
C ALA A 135 19.74 -3.57 2.44
N LYS A 136 18.78 -4.41 2.85
CA LYS A 136 17.47 -3.98 3.34
C LYS A 136 17.56 -3.15 4.62
N ASN A 137 18.39 -3.54 5.58
CA ASN A 137 18.56 -2.81 6.83
C ASN A 137 19.33 -1.49 6.59
N GLU A 138 20.33 -1.50 5.74
CA GLU A 138 21.11 -0.32 5.36
C GLU A 138 20.27 0.69 4.59
N LEU A 139 19.49 0.21 3.64
CA LEU A 139 18.58 1.02 2.83
C LEU A 139 17.43 1.60 3.66
N ILE A 140 16.87 0.83 4.59
CA ILE A 140 15.88 1.28 5.55
C ILE A 140 16.44 2.40 6.43
N ASN A 141 17.71 2.28 6.87
CA ASN A 141 18.37 3.31 7.65
C ASN A 141 18.67 4.56 6.82
N THR A 142 19.07 4.41 5.57
CA THR A 142 19.30 5.52 4.64
C THR A 142 17.98 6.28 4.37
N ILE A 143 16.87 5.57 4.19
CA ILE A 143 15.54 6.17 4.09
C ILE A 143 15.15 6.91 5.38
N ALA A 144 15.49 6.35 6.55
CA ALA A 144 15.16 6.94 7.83
C ALA A 144 16.00 8.20 8.13
N THR A 145 17.25 8.24 7.67
CA THR A 145 18.16 9.38 7.89
C THR A 145 17.95 10.51 6.89
N ALA A 146 17.41 10.23 5.71
CA ALA A 146 17.01 11.25 4.72
C ALA A 146 15.68 11.92 5.10
N VAL A 147 15.57 12.39 6.34
CA VAL A 147 14.38 13.13 6.81
C VAL A 147 14.18 14.36 5.91
N GLY A 148 13.24 14.26 4.99
CA GLY A 148 12.73 15.38 4.18
C GLY A 148 13.22 15.50 2.75
N THR A 149 14.22 14.76 2.29
CA THR A 149 14.70 14.83 0.89
C THR A 149 14.94 13.46 0.31
N PHE A 150 13.87 12.77 -0.02
CA PHE A 150 13.94 11.66 -0.96
C PHE A 150 14.12 12.26 -2.37
N THR A 151 15.35 12.30 -2.83
CA THR A 151 15.60 12.56 -4.24
C THR A 151 15.76 11.22 -4.96
N VAL A 152 15.19 11.13 -6.14
CA VAL A 152 15.37 9.98 -7.07
C VAL A 152 16.87 9.68 -7.27
N THR A 153 17.73 10.66 -7.07
CA THR A 153 19.19 10.57 -7.14
C THR A 153 19.79 9.60 -6.13
N VAL A 154 19.24 9.53 -4.91
CA VAL A 154 19.74 8.58 -3.89
C VAL A 154 19.40 7.13 -4.26
N LEU A 155 18.23 6.93 -4.85
CA LEU A 155 17.82 5.61 -5.32
C LEU A 155 18.62 5.17 -6.55
N SER A 156 18.86 6.06 -7.51
CA SER A 156 19.69 5.74 -8.67
C SER A 156 21.14 5.40 -8.28
N GLN A 157 21.74 6.12 -7.33
CA GLN A 157 23.09 5.81 -6.85
C GLN A 157 23.18 4.44 -6.17
N VAL A 158 22.14 4.03 -5.43
CA VAL A 158 22.09 2.70 -4.82
C VAL A 158 21.92 1.60 -5.87
N PHE A 159 21.19 1.88 -6.94
CA PHE A 159 21.02 0.93 -8.05
C PHE A 159 22.25 0.84 -8.97
N ASP A 160 22.95 1.94 -9.21
CA ASP A 160 24.17 1.98 -10.03
C ASP A 160 25.38 1.35 -9.34
N SER A 161 25.42 1.37 -8.01
CA SER A 161 26.50 0.71 -7.25
C SER A 161 26.31 -0.80 -7.07
N ALA A 162 25.14 -1.33 -7.43
CA ALA A 162 24.81 -2.76 -7.34
C ALA A 162 24.89 -3.49 -8.72
N ALA A 163 25.31 -2.78 -9.76
CA ALA A 163 25.49 -3.33 -11.10
C ALA A 163 26.88 -3.95 -11.29
#